data_350e713ed99662d95130e19b676c46ba
#
_entry.id   350e713ed99662d95130e19b676c46ba
#
_cell.length_a   1.000
_cell.length_b   1.000
_cell.length_c   1.000
_cell.angle_alpha   90.00
_cell.angle_beta   90.00
_cell.angle_gamma   90.00
#
_symmetry.space_group_name_H-M   'P 1'
#
loop_
_entity.id
_entity.type
_entity.pdbx_description
1 polymer ?
#
loop_
_entity_poly.entity_id
_entity_poly.type
_entity_poly.pdbx_seq_one_letter_code
_entity_poly.pdbx_strand_id
1 'polypeptide(L)'
;RPNRTGLPTTLIRSYWELGDILHFDPDTARRNMELGYYDTRRAMGCLRGCAYAVSCDARSCQDAAAFAWQFGQQQKSVREKYPVTLTADLALRLANLKDAELAPLEAAAEDVGVDPTQFYTTETLGKAFLEKCEKDRIESFAPLFEGSGRAADAARAALLPNTFLQALVYRVLTGPVLPEVIEK
;
A
#
# COMPACT_ATOMS: atom_id res chain seq x y z
N ARG A 1 24.45 -15.25 1.31
CA ARG A 1 25.86 -15.64 1.49
C ARG A 1 26.71 -14.39 1.56
N PRO A 2 27.74 -14.31 2.43
CA PRO A 2 28.61 -13.14 2.49
C PRO A 2 29.35 -12.99 1.15
N ASN A 3 29.50 -11.73 0.72
CA ASN A 3 30.30 -11.41 -0.46
C ASN A 3 31.77 -11.77 -0.22
N ARG A 4 32.27 -12.74 -0.93
CA ARG A 4 33.68 -13.23 -0.80
C ARG A 4 34.65 -12.49 -1.73
N THR A 5 34.16 -11.66 -2.64
CA THR A 5 34.98 -10.98 -3.65
C THR A 5 35.58 -9.67 -3.18
N GLY A 6 35.11 -9.12 -2.04
CA GLY A 6 35.51 -7.79 -1.56
C GLY A 6 34.99 -6.62 -2.42
N LEU A 7 34.23 -6.89 -3.48
CA LEU A 7 33.62 -5.88 -4.33
C LEU A 7 32.28 -5.41 -3.74
N PRO A 8 31.93 -4.14 -3.84
CA PRO A 8 30.61 -3.66 -3.44
C PRO A 8 29.53 -4.39 -4.25
N THR A 9 28.61 -5.04 -3.54
CA THR A 9 27.57 -5.87 -4.16
C THR A 9 26.21 -5.45 -3.63
N THR A 10 25.28 -5.12 -4.53
CA THR A 10 23.87 -4.86 -4.20
C THR A 10 23.03 -6.08 -4.56
N LEU A 11 22.37 -6.69 -3.58
CA LEU A 11 21.45 -7.79 -3.81
C LEU A 11 20.05 -7.22 -4.04
N ILE A 12 19.55 -7.41 -5.27
CA ILE A 12 18.18 -7.05 -5.65
C ILE A 12 17.31 -8.30 -5.47
N ARG A 13 16.21 -8.15 -4.71
CA ARG A 13 15.22 -9.21 -4.52
C ARG A 13 13.87 -8.70 -5.00
N SER A 14 13.20 -9.51 -5.81
CA SER A 14 11.82 -9.21 -6.20
C SER A 14 10.90 -9.32 -4.99
N TYR A 15 9.95 -8.38 -4.91
CA TYR A 15 8.82 -8.48 -4.00
C TYR A 15 7.82 -9.53 -4.49
N TRP A 16 7.55 -9.53 -5.79
CA TRP A 16 6.60 -10.44 -6.44
C TRP A 16 7.23 -11.79 -6.73
N GLU A 17 6.42 -12.84 -6.62
CA GLU A 17 6.81 -14.16 -7.09
C GLU A 17 7.01 -14.15 -8.60
N LEU A 18 8.15 -14.65 -9.05
CA LEU A 18 8.54 -14.70 -10.46
C LEU A 18 8.13 -16.03 -11.14
N GLY A 19 7.45 -16.91 -10.40
CA GLY A 19 7.04 -18.23 -10.88
C GLY A 19 8.17 -19.27 -10.84
N ASP A 20 7.89 -20.45 -11.41
CA ASP A 20 8.85 -21.57 -11.47
C ASP A 20 9.82 -21.35 -12.64
N ILE A 21 11.11 -21.68 -12.41
CA ILE A 21 12.19 -21.61 -13.41
C ILE A 21 11.98 -22.57 -14.60
N LEU A 22 11.10 -23.55 -14.46
CA LEU A 22 10.80 -24.52 -15.52
C LEU A 22 9.57 -24.13 -16.37
N HIS A 23 8.90 -23.04 -16.03
CA HIS A 23 7.72 -22.57 -16.77
C HIS A 23 8.11 -21.49 -17.76
N PHE A 24 8.24 -21.86 -19.03
CA PHE A 24 8.63 -20.95 -20.11
C PHE A 24 7.38 -20.41 -20.82
N ASP A 25 6.67 -19.51 -20.16
CA ASP A 25 5.54 -18.78 -20.74
C ASP A 25 5.99 -17.35 -21.12
N PRO A 26 5.75 -16.91 -22.38
CA PRO A 26 6.19 -15.60 -22.86
C PRO A 26 5.61 -14.43 -22.07
N ASP A 27 4.35 -14.52 -21.59
CA ASP A 27 3.71 -13.45 -20.85
C ASP A 27 4.28 -13.35 -19.45
N THR A 28 4.51 -14.48 -18.79
CA THR A 28 5.23 -14.54 -17.50
C THR A 28 6.67 -14.01 -17.63
N ALA A 29 7.37 -14.37 -18.72
CA ALA A 29 8.71 -13.86 -18.96
C ALA A 29 8.73 -12.34 -19.13
N ARG A 30 7.81 -11.77 -19.91
CA ARG A 30 7.66 -10.32 -20.09
C ARG A 30 7.37 -9.63 -18.76
N ARG A 31 6.38 -10.12 -18.01
CA ARG A 31 6.05 -9.63 -16.67
C ARG A 31 7.28 -9.61 -15.75
N ASN A 32 8.03 -10.68 -15.71
CA ASN A 32 9.23 -10.81 -14.86
C ASN A 32 10.34 -9.85 -15.27
N MET A 33 10.51 -9.58 -16.57
CA MET A 33 11.46 -8.59 -17.06
C MET A 33 11.08 -7.18 -16.60
N GLU A 34 9.81 -6.80 -16.68
CA GLU A 34 9.31 -5.50 -16.21
C GLU A 34 9.48 -5.34 -14.71
N LEU A 35 9.10 -6.37 -13.92
CA LEU A 35 9.31 -6.36 -12.46
C LEU A 35 10.80 -6.23 -12.10
N GLY A 36 11.68 -6.99 -12.76
CA GLY A 36 13.13 -6.91 -12.54
C GLY A 36 13.72 -5.54 -12.91
N TYR A 37 13.21 -4.91 -13.97
CA TYR A 37 13.59 -3.54 -14.32
C TYR A 37 13.20 -2.54 -13.21
N TYR A 38 11.98 -2.61 -12.68
CA TYR A 38 11.54 -1.75 -11.59
C TYR A 38 12.28 -2.03 -10.28
N ASP A 39 12.52 -3.31 -9.94
CA ASP A 39 13.31 -3.68 -8.77
C ASP A 39 14.71 -3.07 -8.82
N THR A 40 15.34 -3.11 -10.00
CA THR A 40 16.66 -2.49 -10.21
C THR A 40 16.59 -0.98 -10.01
N ARG A 41 15.62 -0.31 -10.59
CA ARG A 41 15.46 1.14 -10.45
C ARG A 41 15.18 1.57 -9.00
N ARG A 42 14.40 0.78 -8.24
CA ARG A 42 14.22 1.00 -6.79
C ARG A 42 15.52 0.83 -6.02
N ALA A 43 16.29 -0.21 -6.31
CA ALA A 43 17.58 -0.44 -5.68
C ALA A 43 18.60 0.69 -5.94
N MET A 44 18.46 1.38 -7.08
CA MET A 44 19.26 2.56 -7.44
C MET A 44 18.69 3.88 -6.90
N GLY A 45 17.59 3.88 -6.15
CA GLY A 45 16.95 5.08 -5.61
C GLY A 45 16.21 5.93 -6.65
N CYS A 46 15.95 5.39 -7.84
CA CYS A 46 15.23 6.12 -8.90
C CYS A 46 13.70 5.98 -8.79
N LEU A 47 13.21 5.08 -7.97
CA LEU A 47 11.79 4.83 -7.72
C LEU A 47 11.55 4.59 -6.23
N ARG A 48 10.32 4.87 -5.81
CA ARG A 48 9.77 4.55 -4.49
C ARG A 48 8.90 3.29 -4.54
N GLY A 49 8.37 2.92 -3.38
CA GLY A 49 7.53 1.78 -3.17
C GLY A 49 8.31 0.48 -2.99
N CYS A 50 7.59 -0.58 -2.70
CA CYS A 50 8.10 -1.94 -2.52
C CYS A 50 7.42 -2.92 -3.47
N ALA A 51 6.09 -2.96 -3.44
CA ALA A 51 5.27 -3.79 -4.33
C ALA A 51 5.07 -3.15 -5.71
N TYR A 52 4.92 -1.84 -5.75
CA TYR A 52 4.67 -1.07 -6.99
C TYR A 52 5.83 -0.13 -7.33
N ALA A 53 5.98 0.16 -8.61
CA ALA A 53 6.96 1.13 -9.11
C ALA A 53 6.35 2.54 -9.04
N VAL A 54 6.66 3.29 -7.98
CA VAL A 54 6.12 4.63 -7.76
C VAL A 54 7.18 5.70 -8.03
N SER A 55 6.78 6.77 -8.71
CA SER A 55 7.65 7.93 -8.98
C SER A 55 8.21 8.53 -7.69
N CYS A 56 9.48 8.95 -7.76
CA CYS A 56 10.14 9.71 -6.71
C CYS A 56 10.20 11.22 -7.02
N ASP A 57 9.41 11.73 -7.99
CA ASP A 57 9.32 13.17 -8.22
C ASP A 57 8.70 13.91 -7.01
N ALA A 58 8.96 15.20 -6.92
CA ALA A 58 8.58 16.03 -5.78
C ALA A 58 7.06 15.99 -5.50
N ARG A 59 6.23 15.97 -6.55
CA ARG A 59 4.77 15.92 -6.41
C ARG A 59 4.32 14.58 -5.87
N SER A 60 4.78 13.46 -6.44
CA SER A 60 4.44 12.13 -5.98
C SER A 60 4.89 11.88 -4.52
N CYS A 61 6.04 12.46 -4.14
CA CYS A 61 6.51 12.41 -2.75
C CYS A 61 5.61 13.22 -1.80
N GLN A 62 5.18 14.42 -2.20
CA GLN A 62 4.23 15.22 -1.42
C GLN A 62 2.87 14.52 -1.27
N ASP A 63 2.35 13.95 -2.35
CA ASP A 63 1.10 13.20 -2.33
C ASP A 63 1.20 11.98 -1.42
N ALA A 64 2.34 11.28 -1.39
CA ALA A 64 2.57 10.15 -0.50
C ALA A 64 2.61 10.58 0.98
N ALA A 65 3.31 11.66 1.29
CA ALA A 65 3.38 12.21 2.65
C ALA A 65 2.00 12.68 3.12
N ALA A 66 1.24 13.38 2.27
CA ALA A 66 -0.11 13.81 2.58
C ALA A 66 -1.06 12.62 2.81
N PHE A 67 -0.97 11.60 1.96
CA PHE A 67 -1.73 10.36 2.13
C PHE A 67 -1.40 9.68 3.45
N ALA A 68 -0.12 9.49 3.78
CA ALA A 68 0.32 8.84 5.01
C ALA A 68 -0.16 9.59 6.25
N TRP A 69 -0.07 10.91 6.24
CA TRP A 69 -0.58 11.74 7.33
C TRP A 69 -2.09 11.58 7.52
N GLN A 70 -2.88 11.70 6.43
CA GLN A 70 -4.34 11.51 6.47
C GLN A 70 -4.72 10.10 6.92
N PHE A 71 -4.02 9.08 6.43
CA PHE A 71 -4.23 7.69 6.85
C PHE A 71 -4.00 7.53 8.36
N GLY A 72 -2.92 8.09 8.90
CA GLY A 72 -2.63 8.10 10.32
C GLY A 72 -3.72 8.77 11.15
N GLN A 73 -4.26 9.93 10.69
CA GLN A 73 -5.34 10.64 11.36
C GLN A 73 -6.65 9.82 11.35
N GLN A 74 -7.01 9.22 10.22
CA GLN A 74 -8.20 8.36 10.12
C GLN A 74 -8.08 7.14 11.04
N GLN A 75 -6.94 6.47 11.02
CA GLN A 75 -6.68 5.32 11.89
C GLN A 75 -6.76 5.69 13.37
N LYS A 76 -6.16 6.82 13.75
CA LYS A 76 -6.21 7.36 15.13
C LYS A 76 -7.64 7.65 15.55
N SER A 77 -8.42 8.36 14.71
CA SER A 77 -9.82 8.71 14.99
C SER A 77 -10.70 7.47 15.22
N VAL A 78 -10.53 6.43 14.41
CA VAL A 78 -11.27 5.17 14.60
C VAL A 78 -10.84 4.49 15.89
N ARG A 79 -9.54 4.40 16.17
CA ARG A 79 -9.01 3.72 17.37
C ARG A 79 -9.39 4.41 18.67
N GLU A 80 -9.55 5.73 18.68
CA GLU A 80 -10.01 6.48 19.85
C GLU A 80 -11.47 6.21 20.21
N LYS A 81 -12.30 5.92 19.20
CA LYS A 81 -13.74 5.65 19.38
C LYS A 81 -14.07 4.17 19.55
N TYR A 82 -13.27 3.32 18.92
CA TYR A 82 -13.52 1.88 18.86
C TYR A 82 -12.22 1.11 19.14
N PRO A 83 -12.28 -0.03 19.86
CA PRO A 83 -11.11 -0.86 20.16
C PRO A 83 -10.68 -1.68 18.91
N VAL A 84 -10.55 -1.02 17.75
CA VAL A 84 -10.10 -1.64 16.51
C VAL A 84 -8.62 -1.35 16.34
N THR A 85 -7.83 -2.41 16.28
CA THR A 85 -6.40 -2.35 15.93
C THR A 85 -6.16 -3.20 14.69
N LEU A 86 -5.17 -2.80 13.89
CA LEU A 86 -4.68 -3.67 12.83
C LEU A 86 -4.18 -4.96 13.45
N THR A 87 -4.51 -6.10 12.85
CA THR A 87 -4.01 -7.39 13.33
C THR A 87 -2.49 -7.43 13.25
N ALA A 88 -1.86 -8.28 14.06
CA ALA A 88 -0.41 -8.43 14.06
C ALA A 88 0.12 -8.81 12.66
N ASP A 89 -0.61 -9.68 11.94
CA ASP A 89 -0.23 -10.10 10.58
C ASP A 89 -0.27 -8.93 9.59
N LEU A 90 -1.31 -8.10 9.64
CA LEU A 90 -1.40 -6.93 8.79
C LEU A 90 -0.33 -5.88 9.15
N ALA A 91 -0.09 -5.67 10.44
CA ALA A 91 0.99 -4.78 10.89
C ALA A 91 2.37 -5.26 10.41
N LEU A 92 2.63 -6.57 10.47
CA LEU A 92 3.85 -7.17 9.94
C LEU A 92 3.95 -7.03 8.42
N ARG A 93 2.85 -7.26 7.70
CA ARG A 93 2.79 -7.04 6.24
C ARG A 93 3.15 -5.61 5.88
N LEU A 94 2.55 -4.62 6.54
CA LEU A 94 2.85 -3.20 6.31
C LEU A 94 4.31 -2.86 6.66
N ALA A 95 4.85 -3.42 7.72
CA ALA A 95 6.26 -3.22 8.10
C ALA A 95 7.25 -3.84 7.10
N ASN A 96 6.86 -4.90 6.38
CA ASN A 96 7.68 -5.49 5.32
C ASN A 96 7.70 -4.65 4.03
N LEU A 97 6.71 -3.78 3.83
CA LEU A 97 6.71 -2.77 2.79
C LEU A 97 7.58 -1.60 3.27
N LYS A 98 8.79 -1.51 2.75
CA LYS A 98 9.86 -0.62 3.25
C LYS A 98 9.54 0.86 3.16
N ASP A 99 8.65 1.26 2.27
CA ASP A 99 8.18 2.64 2.13
C ASP A 99 6.96 2.86 3.02
N ALA A 100 7.18 3.32 4.25
CA ALA A 100 6.13 3.46 5.26
C ALA A 100 4.99 4.41 4.85
N GLU A 101 5.26 5.41 3.99
CA GLU A 101 4.25 6.35 3.51
C GLU A 101 3.31 5.70 2.49
N LEU A 102 3.84 4.80 1.67
CA LEU A 102 3.09 4.09 0.63
C LEU A 102 2.53 2.74 1.09
N ALA A 103 3.08 2.15 2.15
CA ALA A 103 2.75 0.79 2.58
C ALA A 103 1.24 0.49 2.68
N PRO A 104 0.38 1.36 3.26
CA PRO A 104 -1.05 1.08 3.32
C PRO A 104 -1.71 1.09 1.94
N LEU A 105 -1.29 2.00 1.05
CA LEU A 105 -1.81 2.09 -0.32
C LEU A 105 -1.35 0.90 -1.16
N GLU A 106 -0.07 0.52 -1.07
CA GLU A 106 0.48 -0.63 -1.78
C GLU A 106 -0.21 -1.94 -1.34
N ALA A 107 -0.39 -2.15 -0.03
CA ALA A 107 -1.07 -3.34 0.49
C ALA A 107 -2.54 -3.40 0.04
N ALA A 108 -3.26 -2.28 0.06
CA ALA A 108 -4.64 -2.22 -0.43
C ALA A 108 -4.73 -2.45 -1.94
N ALA A 109 -3.80 -1.89 -2.72
CA ALA A 109 -3.73 -2.07 -4.17
C ALA A 109 -3.42 -3.54 -4.56
N GLU A 110 -2.54 -4.20 -3.80
CA GLU A 110 -2.23 -5.63 -3.97
C GLU A 110 -3.48 -6.49 -3.73
N ASP A 111 -4.23 -6.22 -2.65
CA ASP A 111 -5.44 -6.98 -2.29
C ASP A 111 -6.54 -6.91 -3.37
N VAL A 112 -6.62 -5.81 -4.12
CA VAL A 112 -7.59 -5.66 -5.22
C VAL A 112 -7.00 -6.01 -6.60
N GLY A 113 -5.75 -6.48 -6.64
CA GLY A 113 -5.09 -6.94 -7.86
C GLY A 113 -4.77 -5.82 -8.86
N VAL A 114 -4.29 -4.67 -8.38
CA VAL A 114 -3.69 -3.64 -9.26
C VAL A 114 -2.47 -4.25 -9.97
N ASP A 115 -2.25 -3.88 -11.22
CA ASP A 115 -1.17 -4.44 -12.04
C ASP A 115 0.20 -3.93 -11.56
N PRO A 116 1.11 -4.80 -11.08
CA PRO A 116 2.43 -4.39 -10.59
C PRO A 116 3.44 -4.07 -11.70
N THR A 117 3.11 -4.38 -12.96
CA THR A 117 3.99 -4.13 -14.12
C THR A 117 3.86 -2.71 -14.67
N GLN A 118 2.98 -1.90 -14.08
CA GLN A 118 2.80 -0.51 -14.47
C GLN A 118 3.65 0.42 -13.62
N PHE A 119 3.98 1.57 -14.20
CA PHE A 119 4.61 2.69 -13.49
C PHE A 119 3.52 3.63 -12.98
N TYR A 120 3.62 4.02 -11.72
CA TYR A 120 2.64 4.87 -11.05
C TYR A 120 3.27 6.14 -10.48
N THR A 121 2.45 7.17 -10.32
CA THR A 121 2.60 8.18 -9.28
C THR A 121 1.76 7.77 -8.08
N THR A 122 1.91 8.42 -6.92
CA THR A 122 1.04 8.16 -5.76
C THR A 122 -0.44 8.38 -6.12
N GLU A 123 -0.75 9.43 -6.88
CA GLU A 123 -2.10 9.75 -7.35
C GLU A 123 -2.66 8.65 -8.27
N THR A 124 -1.88 8.20 -9.27
CA THR A 124 -2.35 7.19 -10.23
C THR A 124 -2.47 5.80 -9.62
N LEU A 125 -1.64 5.45 -8.63
CA LEU A 125 -1.81 4.21 -7.85
C LEU A 125 -3.10 4.24 -7.03
N GLY A 126 -3.40 5.40 -6.40
CA GLY A 126 -4.67 5.61 -5.70
C GLY A 126 -5.89 5.47 -6.62
N LYS A 127 -5.84 6.05 -7.84
CA LYS A 127 -6.90 5.90 -8.85
C LYS A 127 -7.08 4.45 -9.28
N ALA A 128 -5.99 3.73 -9.57
CA ALA A 128 -6.03 2.32 -9.95
C ALA A 128 -6.63 1.44 -8.85
N PHE A 129 -6.36 1.74 -7.57
CA PHE A 129 -7.02 1.10 -6.44
C PHE A 129 -8.53 1.40 -6.43
N LEU A 130 -8.94 2.67 -6.58
CA LEU A 130 -10.35 3.09 -6.55
C LEU A 130 -11.18 2.47 -7.69
N GLU A 131 -10.57 2.22 -8.84
CA GLU A 131 -11.23 1.57 -9.99
C GLU A 131 -11.52 0.07 -9.73
N LYS A 132 -10.68 -0.59 -8.93
CA LYS A 132 -10.77 -2.03 -8.68
C LYS A 132 -11.41 -2.40 -7.35
N CYS A 133 -11.54 -1.46 -6.42
CA CYS A 133 -12.08 -1.75 -5.10
C CYS A 133 -13.59 -2.05 -5.14
N GLU A 134 -14.03 -3.02 -4.34
CA GLU A 134 -15.43 -3.40 -4.16
C GLU A 134 -16.12 -2.42 -3.18
N LYS A 135 -16.77 -1.39 -3.72
CA LYS A 135 -17.36 -0.29 -2.93
C LYS A 135 -18.35 -0.78 -1.88
N ASP A 136 -19.25 -1.69 -2.20
CA ASP A 136 -20.28 -2.20 -1.28
C ASP A 136 -19.65 -2.83 -0.02
N ARG A 137 -18.53 -3.54 -0.18
CA ARG A 137 -17.79 -4.14 0.95
C ARG A 137 -17.13 -3.07 1.81
N ILE A 138 -16.55 -2.07 1.17
CA ILE A 138 -15.85 -0.96 1.82
C ILE A 138 -16.84 -0.06 2.57
N GLU A 139 -17.98 0.28 1.97
CA GLU A 139 -19.03 1.11 2.56
C GLU A 139 -19.64 0.49 3.82
N SER A 140 -19.56 -0.83 3.96
CA SER A 140 -19.99 -1.50 5.20
C SER A 140 -19.24 -1.04 6.46
N PHE A 141 -18.09 -0.39 6.31
CA PHE A 141 -17.30 0.20 7.40
C PHE A 141 -17.53 1.72 7.60
N ALA A 142 -18.34 2.37 6.76
CA ALA A 142 -18.63 3.80 6.87
C ALA A 142 -19.07 4.24 8.27
N PRO A 143 -19.91 3.47 9.02
CA PRO A 143 -20.31 3.85 10.37
C PRO A 143 -19.15 4.04 11.35
N LEU A 144 -18.04 3.31 11.18
CA LEU A 144 -16.84 3.46 12.03
C LEU A 144 -16.16 4.82 11.80
N PHE A 145 -16.14 5.31 10.57
CA PHE A 145 -15.54 6.60 10.22
C PHE A 145 -16.42 7.79 10.61
N GLU A 146 -17.74 7.61 10.56
CA GLU A 146 -18.73 8.63 10.91
C GLU A 146 -18.97 8.73 12.43
N GLY A 147 -18.47 7.79 13.20
CA GLY A 147 -18.65 7.75 14.65
C GLY A 147 -20.02 7.20 15.10
N SER A 148 -20.78 6.62 14.17
CA SER A 148 -22.08 5.96 14.41
C SER A 148 -21.97 4.43 14.54
N GLY A 149 -20.73 3.87 14.45
CA GLY A 149 -20.46 2.45 14.50
C GLY A 149 -20.84 1.79 15.82
N ARG A 150 -21.21 0.52 15.74
CA ARG A 150 -21.54 -0.33 16.88
C ARG A 150 -20.41 -1.31 17.17
N ALA A 151 -20.45 -1.99 18.30
CA ALA A 151 -19.49 -3.04 18.66
C ALA A 151 -19.37 -4.13 17.58
N ALA A 152 -20.47 -4.46 16.89
CA ALA A 152 -20.48 -5.41 15.78
C ALA A 152 -19.65 -4.93 14.58
N ASP A 153 -19.64 -3.64 14.29
CA ASP A 153 -18.85 -3.06 13.18
C ASP A 153 -17.35 -3.10 13.51
N ALA A 154 -17.01 -2.82 14.79
CA ALA A 154 -15.65 -2.95 15.29
C ALA A 154 -15.15 -4.41 15.25
N ALA A 155 -16.00 -5.38 15.66
CA ALA A 155 -15.69 -6.79 15.57
C ALA A 155 -15.49 -7.24 14.11
N ARG A 156 -16.32 -6.76 13.18
CA ARG A 156 -16.15 -7.03 11.74
C ARG A 156 -14.81 -6.51 11.22
N ALA A 157 -14.39 -5.31 11.61
CA ALA A 157 -13.09 -4.76 11.22
C ALA A 157 -11.92 -5.63 11.71
N ALA A 158 -12.02 -6.19 12.90
CA ALA A 158 -11.02 -7.11 13.45
C ALA A 158 -11.01 -8.47 12.71
N LEU A 159 -12.16 -8.95 12.24
CA LEU A 159 -12.28 -10.20 11.50
C LEU A 159 -11.89 -10.08 10.03
N LEU A 160 -12.00 -8.89 9.44
CA LEU A 160 -11.73 -8.61 8.03
C LEU A 160 -10.67 -7.50 7.89
N PRO A 161 -9.43 -7.71 8.40
CA PRO A 161 -8.43 -6.65 8.51
C PRO A 161 -8.02 -6.06 7.16
N ASN A 162 -7.91 -6.86 6.11
CA ASN A 162 -7.57 -6.38 4.77
C ASN A 162 -8.70 -5.52 4.17
N THR A 163 -9.95 -5.94 4.32
CA THR A 163 -11.10 -5.14 3.86
C THR A 163 -11.23 -3.84 4.66
N PHE A 164 -10.93 -3.87 5.96
CA PHE A 164 -10.88 -2.68 6.78
C PHE A 164 -9.73 -1.74 6.37
N LEU A 165 -8.55 -2.27 6.03
CA LEU A 165 -7.46 -1.49 5.45
C LEU A 165 -7.89 -0.81 4.15
N GLN A 166 -8.54 -1.55 3.23
CA GLN A 166 -9.07 -0.99 1.98
C GLN A 166 -10.08 0.13 2.26
N ALA A 167 -10.94 -0.03 3.27
CA ALA A 167 -11.91 1.00 3.65
C ALA A 167 -11.23 2.26 4.21
N LEU A 168 -10.17 2.12 5.01
CA LEU A 168 -9.36 3.26 5.47
C LEU A 168 -8.69 3.98 4.29
N VAL A 169 -8.05 3.24 3.38
CA VAL A 169 -7.41 3.81 2.18
C VAL A 169 -8.45 4.50 1.29
N TYR A 170 -9.58 3.85 1.04
CA TYR A 170 -10.68 4.43 0.26
C TYR A 170 -11.16 5.77 0.87
N ARG A 171 -11.35 5.80 2.20
CA ARG A 171 -11.78 7.00 2.91
C ARG A 171 -10.78 8.15 2.80
N VAL A 172 -9.48 7.85 2.85
CA VAL A 172 -8.42 8.85 2.66
C VAL A 172 -8.44 9.42 1.24
N LEU A 173 -8.59 8.55 0.24
CA LEU A 173 -8.54 8.97 -1.17
C LEU A 173 -9.81 9.72 -1.64
N THR A 174 -10.96 9.47 -1.02
CA THR A 174 -12.27 10.04 -1.43
C THR A 174 -12.84 11.05 -0.43
N GLY A 175 -12.31 11.06 0.79
CA GLY A 175 -12.78 11.94 1.87
C GLY A 175 -12.35 13.39 1.67
N PRO A 176 -12.95 14.31 2.44
CA PRO A 176 -12.49 15.69 2.49
C PRO A 176 -11.06 15.72 3.02
N VAL A 177 -10.20 16.51 2.38
CA VAL A 177 -8.85 16.78 2.86
C VAL A 177 -8.98 17.41 4.26
N LEU A 178 -8.46 16.71 5.27
CA LEU A 178 -8.40 17.28 6.62
C LEU A 178 -7.46 18.49 6.58
N PRO A 179 -7.84 19.65 7.14
CA PRO A 179 -6.93 20.79 7.16
C PRO A 179 -5.67 20.42 7.93
N GLU A 180 -4.51 20.73 7.34
CA GLU A 180 -3.24 20.63 8.07
C GLU A 180 -3.34 21.45 9.34
N VAL A 181 -3.26 20.81 10.48
CA VAL A 181 -3.04 21.52 11.73
C VAL A 181 -1.57 21.94 11.71
N ILE A 182 -1.32 23.15 11.22
CA ILE A 182 -0.03 23.81 11.39
C ILE A 182 0.11 24.02 12.90
N GLU A 183 0.77 23.10 13.59
CA GLU A 183 1.20 23.33 14.97
C GLU A 183 2.17 24.53 14.94
N LYS A 184 1.72 25.61 15.55
CA LYS A 184 2.54 26.82 15.78
C LYS A 184 3.55 26.59 16.88
#